data_8164a1d9c3b87a0eeca803d54bcf1912
#
_entry.id   8164a1d9c3b87a0eeca803d54bcf1912
#
_cell.length_a   1.000
_cell.length_b   1.000
_cell.length_c   1.000
_cell.angle_alpha   90.00
_cell.angle_beta   90.00
_cell.angle_gamma   90.00
#
_symmetry.space_group_name_H-M   'P 1'
#
loop_
_entity.id
_entity.type
_entity.pdbx_description
1 polymer ?
#
loop_
_entity_poly.entity_id
_entity_poly.type
_entity_poly.pdbx_seq_one_letter_code
_entity_poly.pdbx_strand_id
1 'polypeptide(L)'
;VSRLRRQTPLMDEDGKPLTAHGKVISAPTYGIVTFNPEGTNSFIYRYFHPNSTERECVCHTGSTACKQHNFKLYEASTYDGLKAGFIPKDYVDGMLSVFPPDARKRYLEGAWDVFSGRIFPQFEQRIHVIDYIKPEIHWKIYESIDHGIKNPTAVGWWGVDEFGNRFLLDEHYEGDGKSVQHHATAIKAKRPRFKQGVALSYLDSACWAVNQSRGDSTYATVDEYNSNDIYPIKGQKDWDAGYSRICNGLAIDPTHTNPFTGEVGSPHIFVSSQCSAFIKEVTGYRWKKNRITTQLRNEPEEPMDRDDHHMDEWFYFEASRPLSPIINREPKVNILELLLKKRLAYNPLSDTIDAGSCWSN
;
A
#
# COMPACT_ATOMS: atom_id res chain seq x y z
N VAL A 1 22.81 0.92 18.68
CA VAL A 1 22.65 2.33 19.07
C VAL A 1 23.93 2.74 19.74
N SER A 2 24.83 3.42 19.01
CA SER A 2 26.05 3.97 19.60
C SER A 2 25.68 5.14 20.49
N ARG A 3 26.16 5.11 21.75
CA ARG A 3 26.00 6.23 22.68
C ARG A 3 26.61 7.48 22.06
N LEU A 4 25.83 8.57 21.93
CA LEU A 4 26.35 9.90 21.63
C LEU A 4 27.44 10.22 22.65
N ARG A 5 28.66 10.35 22.18
CA ARG A 5 29.77 10.79 23.02
C ARG A 5 29.57 12.26 23.40
N ARG A 6 29.90 12.66 24.61
CA ARG A 6 29.96 14.07 25.01
C ARG A 6 30.91 14.80 24.06
N GLN A 7 30.60 16.02 23.69
CA GLN A 7 31.50 16.86 22.93
C GLN A 7 32.86 16.92 23.65
N THR A 8 33.91 16.53 22.96
CA THR A 8 35.25 16.53 23.48
C THR A 8 35.88 17.85 23.06
N PRO A 9 36.47 18.65 23.99
CA PRO A 9 37.22 19.83 23.64
C PRO A 9 38.36 19.49 22.67
N LEU A 10 38.56 20.34 21.68
CA LEU A 10 39.77 20.27 20.88
C LEU A 10 40.92 20.82 21.72
N MET A 11 42.04 20.11 21.71
CA MET A 11 43.24 20.46 22.47
C MET A 11 44.31 21.00 21.54
N ASP A 12 45.13 21.92 22.01
CA ASP A 12 46.37 22.34 21.35
C ASP A 12 47.50 21.31 21.59
N GLU A 13 48.70 21.60 21.04
CA GLU A 13 49.87 20.74 21.16
C GLU A 13 50.35 20.56 22.63
N ASP A 14 50.00 21.51 23.51
CA ASP A 14 50.30 21.49 24.95
C ASP A 14 49.19 20.85 25.80
N GLY A 15 48.15 20.31 25.19
CA GLY A 15 47.03 19.66 25.86
C GLY A 15 46.04 20.62 26.54
N LYS A 16 46.02 21.90 26.16
CA LYS A 16 45.05 22.88 26.63
C LYS A 16 43.85 22.97 25.68
N PRO A 17 42.62 23.19 26.22
CA PRO A 17 41.45 23.37 25.39
C PRO A 17 41.59 24.58 24.44
N LEU A 18 41.41 24.38 23.15
CA LEU A 18 41.33 25.46 22.18
C LEU A 18 40.09 26.34 22.47
N THR A 19 40.28 27.65 22.44
CA THR A 19 39.19 28.61 22.65
C THR A 19 39.08 29.60 21.49
N ALA A 20 37.84 29.95 21.11
CA ALA A 20 37.54 31.04 20.21
C ALA A 20 36.47 31.92 20.83
N HIS A 21 36.72 33.24 20.84
CA HIS A 21 35.82 34.22 21.46
C HIS A 21 35.45 33.88 22.92
N GLY A 22 36.39 33.37 23.68
CA GLY A 22 36.21 33.01 25.10
C GLY A 22 35.40 31.72 25.31
N LYS A 23 35.09 30.95 24.29
CA LYS A 23 34.39 29.65 24.37
C LYS A 23 35.30 28.51 23.96
N VAL A 24 35.24 27.41 24.69
CA VAL A 24 35.96 26.18 24.33
C VAL A 24 35.42 25.64 23.02
N ILE A 25 36.31 25.39 22.06
CA ILE A 25 35.98 24.74 20.82
C ILE A 25 35.93 23.24 21.06
N SER A 26 34.80 22.63 20.76
CA SER A 26 34.62 21.18 20.84
C SER A 26 34.52 20.57 19.45
N ALA A 27 35.03 19.34 19.29
CA ALA A 27 34.86 18.59 18.08
C ALA A 27 33.36 18.40 17.80
N PRO A 28 32.91 18.59 16.57
CA PRO A 28 31.52 18.34 16.24
C PRO A 28 31.20 16.86 16.46
N THR A 29 30.06 16.61 17.10
CA THR A 29 29.60 15.25 17.37
C THR A 29 28.59 14.84 16.29
N TYR A 30 28.92 13.80 15.53
CA TYR A 30 27.98 13.21 14.61
C TYR A 30 27.80 11.73 14.86
N GLY A 31 26.60 11.26 14.62
CA GLY A 31 26.31 9.84 14.51
C GLY A 31 26.18 9.48 13.01
N ILE A 32 26.87 8.43 12.60
CA ILE A 32 26.68 7.83 11.29
C ILE A 32 25.97 6.51 11.51
N VAL A 33 24.84 6.31 10.81
CA VAL A 33 24.10 5.05 10.78
C VAL A 33 24.09 4.57 9.36
N THR A 34 24.62 3.37 9.15
CA THR A 34 24.55 2.68 7.85
C THR A 34 23.50 1.58 7.94
N PHE A 35 22.68 1.46 6.92
CA PHE A 35 21.60 0.47 6.86
C PHE A 35 21.24 0.18 5.40
N ASN A 36 20.61 -0.96 5.16
CA ASN A 36 19.93 -1.21 3.90
C ASN A 36 18.47 -0.76 4.02
N PRO A 37 17.87 -0.22 2.96
CA PRO A 37 16.45 0.15 2.98
C PRO A 37 15.57 -1.00 3.45
N GLU A 38 14.74 -0.72 4.47
CA GLU A 38 13.79 -1.71 5.02
C GLU A 38 12.34 -1.39 4.63
N GLY A 39 12.17 -0.38 3.77
CA GLY A 39 10.91 0.05 3.26
C GLY A 39 10.39 1.36 3.84
N THR A 40 9.38 1.92 3.18
CA THR A 40 8.80 3.23 3.50
C THR A 40 8.13 3.28 4.88
N ASN A 41 7.75 2.13 5.45
CA ASN A 41 7.19 2.04 6.80
C ASN A 41 8.27 1.88 7.90
N SER A 42 9.55 1.81 7.52
CA SER A 42 10.63 1.69 8.50
C SER A 42 10.80 2.99 9.29
N PHE A 43 11.25 2.85 10.55
CA PHE A 43 11.58 4.00 11.40
C PHE A 43 12.54 4.97 10.69
N ILE A 44 13.55 4.44 9.99
CA ILE A 44 14.54 5.25 9.29
C ILE A 44 13.90 6.07 8.16
N TYR A 45 13.05 5.46 7.34
CA TYR A 45 12.36 6.19 6.27
C TYR A 45 11.45 7.27 6.86
N ARG A 46 10.59 6.88 7.79
CA ARG A 46 9.60 7.79 8.39
C ARG A 46 10.21 9.03 9.03
N TYR A 47 11.36 8.88 9.69
CA TYR A 47 11.99 10.00 10.41
C TYR A 47 13.07 10.72 9.60
N PHE A 48 13.70 10.10 8.63
CA PHE A 48 14.89 10.67 7.99
C PHE A 48 14.73 10.89 6.48
N HIS A 49 13.84 10.15 5.79
CA HIS A 49 13.71 10.27 4.35
C HIS A 49 13.02 11.58 3.95
N PRO A 50 13.54 12.33 2.93
CA PRO A 50 12.97 13.62 2.50
C PRO A 50 11.49 13.55 2.11
N ASN A 51 11.07 12.45 1.49
CA ASN A 51 9.71 12.24 0.99
C ASN A 51 8.76 11.66 2.04
N SER A 52 9.19 11.50 3.30
CA SER A 52 8.30 11.03 4.35
C SER A 52 7.34 12.13 4.78
N THR A 53 6.05 11.79 4.82
CA THR A 53 4.98 12.67 5.35
C THR A 53 4.97 12.68 6.88
N GLU A 54 5.59 11.69 7.52
CA GLU A 54 5.61 11.50 8.98
C GLU A 54 6.90 12.01 9.63
N ARG A 55 7.52 13.06 9.09
CA ARG A 55 8.71 13.69 9.66
C ARG A 55 8.39 14.35 11.00
N GLU A 56 8.13 13.57 12.01
CA GLU A 56 7.99 14.08 13.36
C GLU A 56 9.35 14.19 14.04
N CYS A 57 9.65 15.37 14.59
CA CYS A 57 10.80 15.52 15.46
C CYS A 57 10.50 14.88 16.80
N VAL A 58 11.23 13.81 17.15
CA VAL A 58 11.11 13.10 18.45
C VAL A 58 11.38 14.01 19.65
N CYS A 59 12.00 15.18 19.45
CA CYS A 59 12.34 16.11 20.52
C CYS A 59 11.25 17.14 20.85
N HIS A 60 10.25 17.30 19.98
CA HIS A 60 9.14 18.23 20.16
C HIS A 60 7.86 17.59 19.64
N THR A 61 6.94 17.28 20.50
CA THR A 61 5.60 16.84 20.15
C THR A 61 4.88 17.96 19.37
N GLY A 62 4.66 17.75 18.07
CA GLY A 62 3.78 18.56 17.26
C GLY A 62 4.39 19.62 16.33
N SER A 63 5.72 19.59 16.07
CA SER A 63 6.35 20.51 15.12
C SER A 63 7.07 19.77 13.98
N THR A 64 6.59 19.95 12.77
CA THR A 64 7.18 19.41 11.52
C THR A 64 8.53 20.05 11.11
N ALA A 65 9.02 21.05 11.84
CA ALA A 65 10.23 21.78 11.51
C ALA A 65 11.11 22.05 12.72
N CYS A 66 11.77 21.02 13.25
CA CYS A 66 12.84 21.26 14.21
C CYS A 66 14.12 21.72 13.47
N LYS A 67 14.37 23.01 13.47
CA LYS A 67 15.60 23.60 12.88
C LYS A 67 16.91 23.19 13.59
N GLN A 68 16.85 22.49 14.72
CA GLN A 68 18.01 22.12 15.53
C GLN A 68 18.63 20.77 15.14
N HIS A 69 17.97 19.95 14.32
CA HIS A 69 18.50 18.66 13.91
C HIS A 69 18.85 18.65 12.42
N ASN A 70 20.14 18.78 12.13
CA ASN A 70 20.70 18.59 10.80
C ASN A 70 20.86 17.09 10.52
N PHE A 71 19.79 16.44 10.09
CA PHE A 71 19.88 15.10 9.52
C PHE A 71 20.14 15.21 8.01
N LYS A 72 21.16 14.50 7.54
CA LYS A 72 21.38 14.27 6.12
C LYS A 72 21.27 12.79 5.84
N LEU A 73 20.37 12.43 4.94
CA LEU A 73 20.32 11.11 4.34
C LEU A 73 21.16 11.15 3.07
N TYR A 74 22.11 10.22 2.99
CA TYR A 74 22.87 9.95 1.77
C TYR A 74 22.46 8.58 1.27
N GLU A 75 21.97 8.53 0.05
CA GLU A 75 21.57 7.31 -0.62
C GLU A 75 22.63 6.99 -1.66
N ALA A 76 23.07 5.74 -1.67
CA ALA A 76 24.01 5.22 -2.64
C ALA A 76 23.60 3.80 -3.01
N SER A 77 23.59 3.52 -4.31
CA SER A 77 23.37 2.19 -4.85
C SER A 77 24.69 1.44 -5.02
N THR A 78 24.63 0.12 -5.13
CA THR A 78 25.80 -0.68 -5.52
C THR A 78 26.31 -0.28 -6.91
N TYR A 79 25.41 0.14 -7.80
CA TYR A 79 25.77 0.64 -9.12
C TYR A 79 26.54 1.97 -9.08
N ASP A 80 26.29 2.84 -8.09
CA ASP A 80 27.10 4.05 -7.89
C ASP A 80 28.52 3.67 -7.48
N GLY A 81 28.68 2.67 -6.63
CA GLY A 81 29.99 2.13 -6.25
C GLY A 81 30.73 1.50 -7.44
N LEU A 82 30.02 0.76 -8.31
CA LEU A 82 30.57 0.22 -9.55
C LEU A 82 31.02 1.34 -10.50
N LYS A 83 30.18 2.35 -10.71
CA LYS A 83 30.48 3.50 -11.56
C LYS A 83 31.67 4.31 -11.05
N ALA A 84 31.81 4.41 -9.73
CA ALA A 84 32.93 5.10 -9.10
C ALA A 84 34.21 4.24 -9.02
N GLY A 85 34.19 2.99 -9.46
CA GLY A 85 35.35 2.08 -9.47
C GLY A 85 35.67 1.47 -8.08
N PHE A 86 34.82 1.63 -7.08
CA PHE A 86 35.01 1.05 -5.74
C PHE A 86 34.53 -0.40 -5.64
N ILE A 87 33.62 -0.81 -6.52
CA ILE A 87 33.05 -2.16 -6.55
C ILE A 87 33.36 -2.78 -7.90
N PRO A 88 33.95 -4.00 -7.94
CA PRO A 88 34.26 -4.67 -9.20
C PRO A 88 32.97 -5.21 -9.86
N LYS A 89 33.01 -5.34 -11.18
CA LYS A 89 31.84 -5.78 -11.98
C LYS A 89 31.42 -7.20 -11.66
N ASP A 90 32.34 -8.10 -11.47
CA ASP A 90 32.12 -9.51 -11.13
C ASP A 90 31.36 -9.69 -9.79
N TYR A 91 31.55 -8.77 -8.84
CA TYR A 91 30.76 -8.75 -7.62
C TYR A 91 29.28 -8.46 -7.92
N VAL A 92 29.00 -7.46 -8.77
CA VAL A 92 27.63 -7.12 -9.16
C VAL A 92 26.99 -8.23 -9.97
N ASP A 93 27.71 -8.81 -10.91
CA ASP A 93 27.26 -9.94 -11.73
C ASP A 93 26.96 -11.19 -10.87
N GLY A 94 27.80 -11.43 -9.85
CA GLY A 94 27.57 -12.46 -8.84
C GLY A 94 26.27 -12.24 -8.05
N MET A 95 26.02 -11.03 -7.58
CA MET A 95 24.77 -10.70 -6.87
C MET A 95 23.54 -10.84 -7.79
N LEU A 96 23.67 -10.42 -9.06
CA LEU A 96 22.61 -10.57 -10.05
C LEU A 96 22.25 -12.03 -10.34
N SER A 97 23.19 -12.94 -10.25
CA SER A 97 22.95 -14.38 -10.48
C SER A 97 22.26 -15.07 -9.31
N VAL A 98 22.47 -14.58 -8.07
CA VAL A 98 21.99 -15.22 -6.84
C VAL A 98 20.71 -14.59 -6.31
N PHE A 99 20.56 -13.27 -6.43
CA PHE A 99 19.44 -12.58 -5.81
C PHE A 99 18.17 -12.59 -6.68
N PRO A 100 17.01 -12.89 -6.09
CA PRO A 100 15.73 -12.69 -6.74
C PRO A 100 15.48 -11.21 -7.05
N PRO A 101 14.58 -10.87 -7.99
CA PRO A 101 14.37 -9.49 -8.46
C PRO A 101 14.18 -8.45 -7.33
N ASP A 102 13.41 -8.78 -6.31
CA ASP A 102 13.16 -7.86 -5.18
C ASP A 102 14.42 -7.61 -4.34
N ALA A 103 15.21 -8.67 -4.10
CA ALA A 103 16.49 -8.53 -3.41
C ALA A 103 17.49 -7.68 -4.23
N ARG A 104 17.47 -7.80 -5.56
CA ARG A 104 18.33 -6.96 -6.45
C ARG A 104 17.99 -5.49 -6.29
N LYS A 105 16.71 -5.12 -6.38
CA LYS A 105 16.26 -3.74 -6.20
C LYS A 105 16.70 -3.19 -4.84
N ARG A 106 16.54 -3.97 -3.77
CA ARG A 106 16.90 -3.56 -2.42
C ARG A 106 18.42 -3.40 -2.23
N TYR A 107 19.19 -4.42 -2.60
CA TYR A 107 20.61 -4.48 -2.28
C TYR A 107 21.49 -3.85 -3.34
N LEU A 108 21.07 -3.83 -4.61
CA LEU A 108 21.84 -3.23 -5.69
C LEU A 108 21.41 -1.79 -6.00
N GLU A 109 20.11 -1.50 -5.95
CA GLU A 109 19.58 -0.19 -6.30
C GLU A 109 19.34 0.70 -5.06
N GLY A 110 19.31 0.12 -3.86
CA GLY A 110 19.00 0.85 -2.62
C GLY A 110 17.54 1.31 -2.53
N ALA A 111 16.63 0.63 -3.22
CA ALA A 111 15.23 1.01 -3.29
C ALA A 111 14.51 0.81 -1.96
N TRP A 112 13.74 1.81 -1.52
CA TRP A 112 12.96 1.79 -0.29
C TRP A 112 11.63 1.06 -0.41
N ASP A 113 11.10 1.00 -1.60
CA ASP A 113 9.79 0.42 -1.92
C ASP A 113 9.83 -1.10 -2.14
N VAL A 114 11.03 -1.70 -2.09
CA VAL A 114 11.19 -3.14 -2.28
C VAL A 114 11.23 -3.87 -0.95
N PHE A 115 10.21 -4.66 -0.74
CA PHE A 115 10.07 -5.46 0.47
C PHE A 115 10.26 -6.94 0.18
N SER A 116 11.38 -7.52 0.61
CA SER A 116 11.45 -8.96 0.75
C SER A 116 10.40 -9.44 1.75
N GLY A 117 9.57 -10.39 1.35
CA GLY A 117 8.54 -10.98 2.20
C GLY A 117 7.20 -10.23 2.23
N ARG A 118 6.91 -9.33 1.29
CA ARG A 118 5.54 -8.82 1.09
C ARG A 118 4.62 -9.96 0.66
N ILE A 119 3.42 -9.96 1.21
CA ILE A 119 2.39 -10.94 0.82
C ILE A 119 1.84 -10.58 -0.56
N PHE A 120 1.66 -9.28 -0.83
CA PHE A 120 1.20 -8.76 -2.12
C PHE A 120 2.27 -7.92 -2.81
N PRO A 121 3.32 -8.54 -3.39
CA PRO A 121 4.36 -7.80 -4.11
C PRO A 121 3.84 -7.12 -5.39
N GLN A 122 2.72 -7.59 -5.94
CA GLN A 122 2.07 -7.02 -7.12
C GLN A 122 1.45 -5.65 -6.87
N PHE A 123 1.12 -5.33 -5.61
CA PHE A 123 0.52 -4.03 -5.29
C PHE A 123 1.54 -2.90 -5.44
N GLU A 124 1.32 -2.04 -6.41
CA GLU A 124 2.08 -0.81 -6.64
C GLU A 124 1.15 0.39 -6.57
N GLN A 125 1.47 1.37 -5.72
CA GLN A 125 0.59 2.54 -5.53
C GLN A 125 0.34 3.30 -6.83
N ARG A 126 1.37 3.47 -7.67
CA ARG A 126 1.25 4.16 -8.97
C ARG A 126 0.30 3.49 -9.98
N ILE A 127 -0.01 2.19 -9.79
CA ILE A 127 -0.85 1.40 -10.67
C ILE A 127 -2.24 1.20 -10.08
N HIS A 128 -2.30 0.87 -8.79
CA HIS A 128 -3.52 0.43 -8.12
C HIS A 128 -4.23 1.53 -7.34
N VAL A 129 -3.53 2.61 -6.96
CA VAL A 129 -4.15 3.72 -6.24
C VAL A 129 -4.60 4.78 -7.24
N ILE A 130 -5.88 5.10 -7.15
CA ILE A 130 -6.57 6.04 -8.04
C ILE A 130 -7.25 7.12 -7.22
N ASP A 131 -7.56 8.24 -7.84
CA ASP A 131 -8.43 9.23 -7.22
C ASP A 131 -9.81 8.64 -6.94
N TYR A 132 -10.57 9.30 -6.02
CA TYR A 132 -11.90 8.82 -5.68
C TYR A 132 -12.80 8.75 -6.91
N ILE A 133 -13.41 7.57 -7.10
CA ILE A 133 -14.39 7.34 -8.16
C ILE A 133 -15.75 7.15 -7.51
N LYS A 134 -16.69 7.90 -8.03
CA LYS A 134 -18.09 7.69 -7.69
C LYS A 134 -18.58 6.42 -8.38
N PRO A 135 -19.06 5.42 -7.63
CA PRO A 135 -19.57 4.20 -8.22
C PRO A 135 -20.80 4.49 -9.09
N GLU A 136 -20.89 3.82 -10.23
CA GLU A 136 -22.06 3.88 -11.09
C GLU A 136 -23.23 3.11 -10.45
N ILE A 137 -24.46 3.46 -10.83
CA ILE A 137 -25.68 2.93 -10.17
C ILE A 137 -25.83 1.41 -10.34
N HIS A 138 -25.28 0.84 -11.39
CA HIS A 138 -25.34 -0.60 -11.68
C HIS A 138 -24.23 -1.41 -10.99
N TRP A 139 -23.22 -0.77 -10.37
CA TRP A 139 -22.21 -1.47 -9.61
C TRP A 139 -22.82 -2.09 -8.36
N LYS A 140 -22.33 -3.26 -7.98
CA LYS A 140 -22.68 -3.87 -6.71
C LYS A 140 -21.73 -3.38 -5.64
N ILE A 141 -22.28 -2.85 -4.55
CA ILE A 141 -21.48 -2.41 -3.40
C ILE A 141 -21.52 -3.47 -2.32
N TYR A 142 -20.35 -3.89 -1.89
CA TYR A 142 -20.16 -4.82 -0.78
C TYR A 142 -19.52 -4.07 0.38
N GLU A 143 -19.90 -4.43 1.59
CA GLU A 143 -19.31 -3.94 2.81
C GLU A 143 -18.65 -5.12 3.51
N SER A 144 -17.41 -4.98 3.93
CA SER A 144 -16.69 -6.04 4.64
C SER A 144 -16.14 -5.47 5.93
N ILE A 145 -16.30 -6.20 7.03
CA ILE A 145 -16.03 -5.74 8.40
C ILE A 145 -15.11 -6.74 9.10
N ASP A 146 -13.93 -6.28 9.51
CA ASP A 146 -13.11 -6.93 10.52
C ASP A 146 -13.31 -6.20 11.86
N HIS A 147 -13.92 -6.89 12.84
CA HIS A 147 -14.26 -6.27 14.12
C HIS A 147 -13.18 -6.50 15.16
N GLY A 148 -12.52 -5.42 15.58
CA GLY A 148 -11.59 -5.42 16.70
C GLY A 148 -12.22 -4.85 17.99
N ILE A 149 -11.84 -5.42 19.14
CA ILE A 149 -12.24 -4.88 20.45
C ILE A 149 -11.16 -3.92 20.97
N LYS A 150 -9.91 -4.37 21.04
CA LYS A 150 -8.73 -3.57 21.41
C LYS A 150 -8.00 -3.09 20.16
N ASN A 151 -7.99 -3.93 19.16
CA ASN A 151 -7.49 -3.63 17.84
C ASN A 151 -8.49 -2.76 17.07
N PRO A 152 -8.06 -2.09 16.02
CA PRO A 152 -8.96 -1.34 15.16
C PRO A 152 -10.07 -2.21 14.56
N THR A 153 -11.25 -1.65 14.42
CA THR A 153 -12.28 -2.18 13.53
C THR A 153 -12.03 -1.59 12.15
N ALA A 154 -11.83 -2.46 11.16
CA ALA A 154 -11.66 -2.09 9.77
C ALA A 154 -12.93 -2.41 8.97
N VAL A 155 -13.36 -1.46 8.13
CA VAL A 155 -14.49 -1.65 7.21
C VAL A 155 -14.09 -1.13 5.84
N GLY A 156 -14.26 -1.97 4.82
CA GLY A 156 -14.07 -1.61 3.42
C GLY A 156 -15.39 -1.59 2.65
N TRP A 157 -15.60 -0.55 1.84
CA TRP A 157 -16.71 -0.53 0.86
C TRP A 157 -16.16 -0.80 -0.52
N TRP A 158 -16.48 -1.98 -1.04
CA TRP A 158 -16.00 -2.50 -2.30
C TRP A 158 -17.06 -2.39 -3.40
N GLY A 159 -16.78 -1.63 -4.44
CA GLY A 159 -17.58 -1.60 -5.66
C GLY A 159 -17.12 -2.69 -6.62
N VAL A 160 -18.06 -3.39 -7.25
CA VAL A 160 -17.79 -4.37 -8.31
C VAL A 160 -18.61 -3.99 -9.54
N ASP A 161 -17.92 -3.77 -10.65
CA ASP A 161 -18.56 -3.47 -11.94
C ASP A 161 -18.96 -4.74 -12.71
N GLU A 162 -19.56 -4.57 -13.89
CA GLU A 162 -19.99 -5.68 -14.76
C GLU A 162 -18.83 -6.45 -15.38
N PHE A 163 -17.61 -5.88 -15.39
CA PHE A 163 -16.39 -6.52 -15.90
C PHE A 163 -15.63 -7.28 -14.83
N GLY A 164 -16.10 -7.21 -13.58
CA GLY A 164 -15.47 -7.85 -12.44
C GLY A 164 -14.31 -7.05 -11.84
N ASN A 165 -14.16 -5.78 -12.22
CA ASN A 165 -13.24 -4.89 -11.52
C ASN A 165 -13.72 -4.63 -10.11
N ARG A 166 -12.78 -4.49 -9.19
CA ARG A 166 -13.00 -4.26 -7.77
C ARG A 166 -12.36 -2.95 -7.37
N PHE A 167 -13.16 -2.11 -6.72
CA PHE A 167 -12.76 -0.78 -6.31
C PHE A 167 -12.99 -0.61 -4.83
N LEU A 168 -11.94 -0.44 -4.03
CA LEU A 168 -12.10 0.04 -2.66
C LEU A 168 -12.45 1.52 -2.71
N LEU A 169 -13.69 1.84 -2.41
CA LEU A 169 -14.27 3.17 -2.58
C LEU A 169 -14.12 4.04 -1.35
N ASP A 170 -14.27 3.46 -0.16
CA ASP A 170 -14.18 4.15 1.13
C ASP A 170 -13.75 3.16 2.21
N GLU A 171 -13.22 3.64 3.31
CA GLU A 171 -12.81 2.86 4.47
C GLU A 171 -13.31 3.47 5.78
N HIS A 172 -13.46 2.65 6.81
CA HIS A 172 -13.55 3.07 8.20
C HIS A 172 -12.50 2.30 8.99
N TYR A 173 -11.67 3.01 9.73
CA TYR A 173 -10.59 2.41 10.48
C TYR A 173 -10.43 3.13 11.81
N GLU A 174 -10.93 2.52 12.88
CA GLU A 174 -10.86 3.09 14.22
C GLU A 174 -10.61 2.01 15.27
N GLY A 175 -9.74 2.31 16.22
CA GLY A 175 -9.37 1.48 17.35
C GLY A 175 -9.82 2.07 18.69
N ASP A 176 -8.99 1.84 19.71
CA ASP A 176 -9.13 2.38 21.08
C ASP A 176 -10.38 1.91 21.85
N GLY A 177 -10.79 0.67 21.64
CA GLY A 177 -11.87 0.06 22.44
C GLY A 177 -13.25 0.69 22.22
N LYS A 178 -13.52 1.19 21.01
CA LYS A 178 -14.84 1.71 20.65
C LYS A 178 -15.88 0.60 20.64
N SER A 179 -17.12 0.95 20.96
CA SER A 179 -18.23 0.00 21.00
C SER A 179 -18.73 -0.34 19.59
N VAL A 180 -19.38 -1.49 19.44
CA VAL A 180 -20.08 -1.86 18.18
C VAL A 180 -21.06 -0.78 17.76
N GLN A 181 -21.79 -0.17 18.71
CA GLN A 181 -22.71 0.94 18.42
C GLN A 181 -22.00 2.15 17.77
N HIS A 182 -20.77 2.47 18.22
CA HIS A 182 -19.98 3.54 17.63
C HIS A 182 -19.66 3.22 16.17
N HIS A 183 -19.09 2.03 15.90
CA HIS A 183 -18.77 1.58 14.55
C HIS A 183 -20.02 1.50 13.65
N ALA A 184 -21.12 0.96 14.16
CA ALA A 184 -22.39 0.89 13.44
C ALA A 184 -22.91 2.28 13.05
N THR A 185 -22.76 3.27 13.93
CA THR A 185 -23.11 4.66 13.63
C THR A 185 -22.26 5.23 12.49
N ALA A 186 -20.95 5.00 12.53
CA ALA A 186 -20.04 5.44 11.47
C ALA A 186 -20.33 4.75 10.13
N ILE A 187 -20.62 3.44 10.16
CA ILE A 187 -21.02 2.67 8.98
C ILE A 187 -22.31 3.23 8.37
N LYS A 188 -23.34 3.42 9.18
CA LYS A 188 -24.63 3.99 8.73
C LYS A 188 -24.48 5.40 8.15
N ALA A 189 -23.57 6.21 8.67
CA ALA A 189 -23.31 7.57 8.17
C ALA A 189 -22.66 7.55 6.77
N LYS A 190 -21.90 6.51 6.42
CA LYS A 190 -21.23 6.37 5.11
C LYS A 190 -22.10 5.72 4.03
N ARG A 191 -23.00 4.81 4.39
CA ARG A 191 -23.88 4.09 3.45
C ARG A 191 -24.68 4.98 2.48
N PRO A 192 -25.20 6.17 2.85
CA PRO A 192 -25.96 7.03 1.95
C PRO A 192 -25.15 7.58 0.76
N ARG A 193 -23.81 7.47 0.80
CA ARG A 193 -22.95 7.83 -0.33
C ARG A 193 -23.15 6.89 -1.54
N PHE A 194 -23.62 5.66 -1.27
CA PHE A 194 -23.86 4.64 -2.28
C PHE A 194 -25.36 4.60 -2.62
N LYS A 195 -25.77 5.30 -3.69
CA LYS A 195 -27.18 5.45 -4.08
C LYS A 195 -27.88 4.12 -4.39
N GLN A 196 -27.12 3.12 -4.87
CA GLN A 196 -27.59 1.76 -5.17
C GLN A 196 -27.76 0.89 -3.90
N GLY A 197 -27.34 1.40 -2.74
CA GLY A 197 -27.29 0.67 -1.49
C GLY A 197 -26.15 -0.35 -1.42
N VAL A 198 -26.01 -0.97 -0.24
CA VAL A 198 -25.06 -2.07 0.01
C VAL A 198 -25.76 -3.39 -0.32
N ALA A 199 -25.21 -4.16 -1.23
CA ALA A 199 -25.80 -5.43 -1.66
C ALA A 199 -25.66 -6.53 -0.60
N LEU A 200 -24.47 -6.66 0.00
CA LEU A 200 -24.16 -7.59 1.09
C LEU A 200 -23.13 -6.95 2.02
N SER A 201 -23.26 -7.26 3.31
CA SER A 201 -22.29 -6.92 4.35
C SER A 201 -21.69 -8.21 4.91
N TYR A 202 -20.36 -8.32 4.92
CA TYR A 202 -19.63 -9.45 5.48
C TYR A 202 -19.02 -9.05 6.83
N LEU A 203 -19.01 -9.98 7.79
CA LEU A 203 -18.39 -9.78 9.09
C LEU A 203 -17.57 -11.01 9.46
N ASP A 204 -16.46 -10.81 10.18
CA ASP A 204 -15.65 -11.91 10.69
C ASP A 204 -16.53 -12.97 11.38
N SER A 205 -16.37 -14.22 10.95
CA SER A 205 -17.11 -15.35 11.48
C SER A 205 -16.95 -15.56 13.00
N ALA A 206 -15.85 -15.09 13.59
CA ALA A 206 -15.62 -15.12 15.05
C ALA A 206 -16.66 -14.29 15.82
N CYS A 207 -17.27 -13.27 15.18
CA CYS A 207 -18.31 -12.44 15.80
C CYS A 207 -19.62 -13.19 16.11
N TRP A 208 -19.79 -14.43 15.62
CA TRP A 208 -20.89 -15.33 15.98
C TRP A 208 -20.60 -16.19 17.22
N ALA A 209 -19.36 -16.15 17.73
CA ALA A 209 -19.05 -16.84 18.96
C ALA A 209 -19.78 -16.20 20.14
N VAL A 210 -20.43 -17.04 20.94
CA VAL A 210 -21.21 -16.60 22.10
C VAL A 210 -20.27 -16.33 23.27
N ASN A 211 -20.26 -15.11 23.76
CA ASN A 211 -19.51 -14.72 24.95
C ASN A 211 -20.36 -14.94 26.21
N GLN A 212 -19.98 -15.88 27.06
CA GLN A 212 -20.67 -16.21 28.32
C GLN A 212 -20.47 -15.16 29.42
N SER A 213 -19.81 -14.02 29.16
CA SER A 213 -19.30 -13.13 30.20
C SER A 213 -20.28 -12.08 30.75
N ARG A 214 -21.56 -12.07 30.35
CA ARG A 214 -22.54 -11.06 30.79
C ARG A 214 -23.82 -11.66 31.42
N GLY A 215 -23.67 -12.49 32.46
CA GLY A 215 -24.83 -13.00 33.20
C GLY A 215 -25.68 -14.01 32.38
N ASP A 216 -26.97 -14.10 32.66
CA ASP A 216 -27.90 -15.12 32.10
C ASP A 216 -28.22 -14.98 30.60
N SER A 217 -27.65 -14.01 29.87
CA SER A 217 -27.86 -13.85 28.42
C SER A 217 -26.63 -14.22 27.63
N THR A 218 -26.80 -15.20 26.75
CA THR A 218 -25.83 -15.53 25.70
C THR A 218 -25.90 -14.45 24.62
N TYR A 219 -24.78 -13.78 24.37
CA TYR A 219 -24.68 -12.64 23.46
C TYR A 219 -23.48 -12.76 22.53
N ALA A 220 -23.71 -12.56 21.26
CA ALA A 220 -22.65 -12.54 20.23
C ALA A 220 -22.45 -11.11 19.69
N THR A 221 -21.26 -10.79 19.23
CA THR A 221 -20.96 -9.46 18.65
C THR A 221 -21.89 -9.14 17.46
N VAL A 222 -22.28 -10.14 16.68
CA VAL A 222 -23.22 -9.97 15.57
C VAL A 222 -24.60 -9.49 16.05
N ASP A 223 -25.04 -9.86 17.26
CA ASP A 223 -26.31 -9.40 17.80
C ASP A 223 -26.29 -7.90 18.10
N GLU A 224 -25.14 -7.37 18.50
CA GLU A 224 -24.95 -5.91 18.64
C GLU A 224 -25.06 -5.19 17.29
N TYR A 225 -24.45 -5.72 16.23
CA TYR A 225 -24.60 -5.16 14.88
C TYR A 225 -26.07 -5.20 14.44
N ASN A 226 -26.74 -6.34 14.61
CA ASN A 226 -28.17 -6.49 14.29
C ASN A 226 -29.04 -5.50 15.06
N SER A 227 -28.76 -5.28 16.33
CA SER A 227 -29.49 -4.32 17.19
C SER A 227 -29.26 -2.85 16.75
N ASN A 228 -28.25 -2.62 15.94
CA ASN A 228 -27.92 -1.31 15.38
C ASN A 228 -28.24 -1.22 13.87
N ASP A 229 -29.16 -2.04 13.35
CA ASP A 229 -29.65 -2.07 11.97
C ASP A 229 -28.55 -2.39 10.92
N ILE A 230 -27.54 -3.17 11.31
CA ILE A 230 -26.55 -3.74 10.42
C ILE A 230 -26.68 -5.26 10.49
N TYR A 231 -27.06 -5.89 9.37
CA TYR A 231 -27.34 -7.32 9.27
C TYR A 231 -26.28 -8.02 8.43
N PRO A 232 -25.08 -8.25 8.96
CA PRO A 232 -24.01 -8.87 8.19
C PRO A 232 -24.22 -10.38 8.11
N ILE A 233 -23.64 -10.96 7.06
CA ILE A 233 -23.49 -12.40 6.91
C ILE A 233 -22.06 -12.81 7.24
N LYS A 234 -21.84 -14.10 7.52
CA LYS A 234 -20.49 -14.60 7.83
C LYS A 234 -19.56 -14.45 6.65
N GLY A 235 -18.47 -13.73 6.85
CA GLY A 235 -17.34 -13.74 5.95
C GLY A 235 -16.65 -15.11 5.94
N GLN A 236 -16.28 -15.61 4.78
CA GLN A 236 -15.51 -16.85 4.65
C GLN A 236 -14.02 -16.55 4.95
N LYS A 237 -13.39 -17.45 5.70
CA LYS A 237 -11.94 -17.42 6.01
C LYS A 237 -11.17 -18.43 5.16
N ASP A 238 -11.51 -18.56 3.89
CA ASP A 238 -10.74 -19.37 2.95
C ASP A 238 -9.54 -18.55 2.47
N TRP A 239 -8.40 -18.74 3.17
CA TRP A 239 -7.16 -18.05 2.87
C TRP A 239 -6.71 -18.29 1.43
N ASP A 240 -6.68 -19.53 0.99
CA ASP A 240 -6.13 -19.88 -0.33
C ASP A 240 -6.97 -19.28 -1.46
N ALA A 241 -8.29 -19.36 -1.33
CA ALA A 241 -9.21 -18.76 -2.31
C ALA A 241 -9.11 -17.23 -2.30
N GLY A 242 -9.09 -16.59 -1.14
CA GLY A 242 -8.94 -15.15 -1.00
C GLY A 242 -7.61 -14.66 -1.55
N TYR A 243 -6.51 -15.27 -1.13
CA TYR A 243 -5.16 -14.94 -1.57
C TYR A 243 -5.01 -15.05 -3.09
N SER A 244 -5.44 -16.18 -3.67
CA SER A 244 -5.36 -16.40 -5.11
C SER A 244 -6.17 -15.34 -5.90
N ARG A 245 -7.38 -15.01 -5.44
CA ARG A 245 -8.23 -13.98 -6.09
C ARG A 245 -7.62 -12.59 -6.00
N ILE A 246 -7.02 -12.25 -4.85
CA ILE A 246 -6.32 -10.98 -4.66
C ILE A 246 -5.11 -10.89 -5.58
N CYS A 247 -4.23 -11.89 -5.57
CA CYS A 247 -3.03 -11.93 -6.40
C CYS A 247 -3.37 -11.82 -7.89
N ASN A 248 -4.37 -12.58 -8.36
CA ASN A 248 -4.83 -12.53 -9.74
C ASN A 248 -5.43 -11.16 -10.10
N GLY A 249 -6.11 -10.53 -9.16
CA GLY A 249 -6.71 -9.21 -9.39
C GLY A 249 -5.71 -8.06 -9.37
N LEU A 250 -4.61 -8.19 -8.62
CA LEU A 250 -3.52 -7.23 -8.59
C LEU A 250 -2.55 -7.41 -9.78
N ALA A 251 -2.47 -8.62 -10.35
CA ALA A 251 -1.60 -8.85 -11.50
C ALA A 251 -2.09 -8.05 -12.72
N ILE A 252 -1.14 -7.56 -13.52
CA ILE A 252 -1.48 -6.93 -14.79
C ILE A 252 -1.96 -8.02 -15.75
N ASP A 253 -3.23 -7.95 -16.15
CA ASP A 253 -3.79 -8.78 -17.20
C ASP A 253 -3.54 -8.08 -18.56
N PRO A 254 -2.74 -8.69 -19.46
CA PRO A 254 -2.41 -8.09 -20.74
C PRO A 254 -3.62 -7.95 -21.69
N THR A 255 -4.74 -8.60 -21.38
CA THR A 255 -5.98 -8.54 -22.19
C THR A 255 -7.03 -7.61 -21.61
N HIS A 256 -6.87 -7.21 -20.33
CA HIS A 256 -7.81 -6.35 -19.63
C HIS A 256 -7.62 -4.88 -20.00
N THR A 257 -8.72 -4.20 -20.27
CA THR A 257 -8.72 -2.76 -20.55
C THR A 257 -8.89 -1.97 -19.27
N ASN A 258 -8.00 -1.02 -19.02
CA ASN A 258 -8.07 -0.13 -17.87
C ASN A 258 -9.38 0.69 -17.92
N PRO A 259 -10.24 0.60 -16.89
CA PRO A 259 -11.54 1.26 -16.89
C PRO A 259 -11.45 2.80 -16.89
N PHE A 260 -10.28 3.37 -16.58
CA PHE A 260 -10.07 4.82 -16.50
C PHE A 260 -9.35 5.40 -17.70
N THR A 261 -8.32 4.71 -18.21
CA THR A 261 -7.49 5.20 -19.32
C THR A 261 -7.89 4.61 -20.66
N GLY A 262 -8.58 3.46 -20.67
CA GLY A 262 -8.92 2.73 -21.89
C GLY A 262 -7.72 1.99 -22.50
N GLU A 263 -6.56 1.97 -21.83
CA GLU A 263 -5.38 1.25 -22.28
C GLU A 263 -5.48 -0.24 -21.95
N VAL A 264 -4.94 -1.08 -22.82
CA VAL A 264 -4.87 -2.53 -22.61
C VAL A 264 -3.66 -2.87 -21.75
N GLY A 265 -3.83 -3.82 -20.83
CA GLY A 265 -2.82 -4.19 -19.85
C GLY A 265 -3.06 -3.50 -18.50
N SER A 266 -3.99 -4.03 -17.70
CA SER A 266 -4.43 -3.41 -16.44
C SER A 266 -4.74 -4.46 -15.37
N PRO A 267 -4.59 -4.14 -14.09
CA PRO A 267 -5.12 -4.97 -13.02
C PRO A 267 -6.65 -4.87 -12.96
N HIS A 268 -7.25 -5.74 -12.13
CA HIS A 268 -8.69 -5.74 -11.85
C HIS A 268 -9.03 -5.15 -10.47
N ILE A 269 -8.03 -4.77 -9.66
CA ILE A 269 -8.25 -4.22 -8.32
C ILE A 269 -7.66 -2.81 -8.26
N PHE A 270 -8.47 -1.88 -7.77
CA PHE A 270 -8.11 -0.48 -7.59
C PHE A 270 -8.54 0.00 -6.21
N VAL A 271 -7.77 0.92 -5.65
CA VAL A 271 -7.98 1.48 -4.31
C VAL A 271 -8.07 2.99 -4.41
N SER A 272 -9.09 3.58 -3.83
CA SER A 272 -9.19 5.03 -3.75
C SER A 272 -8.07 5.61 -2.89
N SER A 273 -7.46 6.71 -3.34
CA SER A 273 -6.39 7.41 -2.62
C SER A 273 -6.79 7.88 -1.22
N GLN A 274 -8.08 8.03 -0.95
CA GLN A 274 -8.59 8.36 0.38
C GLN A 274 -8.53 7.21 1.39
N CYS A 275 -8.36 5.94 0.93
CA CYS A 275 -8.26 4.76 1.78
C CYS A 275 -6.81 4.59 2.30
N SER A 276 -6.38 5.53 3.12
CA SER A 276 -4.98 5.64 3.55
C SER A 276 -4.56 4.54 4.52
N ALA A 277 -5.47 4.05 5.37
CA ALA A 277 -5.19 2.96 6.29
C ALA A 277 -5.01 1.64 5.53
N PHE A 278 -5.89 1.34 4.58
CA PHE A 278 -5.75 0.19 3.69
C PHE A 278 -4.43 0.23 2.91
N ILE A 279 -4.11 1.38 2.28
CA ILE A 279 -2.86 1.53 1.50
C ILE A 279 -1.64 1.29 2.38
N LYS A 280 -1.66 1.78 3.62
CA LYS A 280 -0.58 1.56 4.59
C LYS A 280 -0.44 0.09 4.95
N GLU A 281 -1.54 -0.60 5.25
CA GLU A 281 -1.51 -2.02 5.62
C GLU A 281 -1.08 -2.89 4.44
N VAL A 282 -1.67 -2.76 3.26
CA VAL A 282 -1.31 -3.60 2.10
C VAL A 282 0.16 -3.45 1.69
N THR A 283 0.72 -2.24 1.82
CA THR A 283 2.15 -2.01 1.56
C THR A 283 3.05 -2.58 2.64
N GLY A 284 2.55 -2.68 3.86
CA GLY A 284 3.25 -3.21 5.03
C GLY A 284 3.07 -4.71 5.28
N TYR A 285 2.08 -5.36 4.66
CA TYR A 285 1.69 -6.73 4.95
C TYR A 285 2.72 -7.76 4.49
N ARG A 286 3.21 -8.58 5.43
CA ARG A 286 4.38 -9.43 5.22
C ARG A 286 4.21 -10.81 5.82
N TRP A 287 4.98 -11.76 5.28
CA TRP A 287 5.17 -13.06 5.90
C TRP A 287 5.99 -12.94 7.20
N LYS A 288 5.66 -13.75 8.20
CA LYS A 288 6.49 -13.88 9.41
C LYS A 288 7.90 -14.29 9.00
N LYS A 289 8.90 -13.60 9.56
CA LYS A 289 10.30 -14.02 9.38
C LYS A 289 10.49 -15.32 10.15
N ASN A 290 10.53 -16.43 9.45
CA ASN A 290 10.90 -17.71 10.06
C ASN A 290 12.33 -17.64 10.58
N ARG A 291 12.57 -18.10 11.80
CA ARG A 291 13.94 -18.29 12.30
C ARG A 291 14.64 -19.30 11.38
N ILE A 292 15.97 -19.15 11.22
CA ILE A 292 16.80 -20.02 10.34
C ILE A 292 16.53 -21.52 10.54
N THR A 293 16.15 -21.93 11.78
CA THR A 293 15.74 -23.29 12.14
C THR A 293 14.43 -23.75 11.48
N THR A 294 13.55 -22.81 11.12
CA THR A 294 12.22 -23.10 10.55
C THR A 294 12.30 -23.30 9.03
N GLN A 295 13.23 -22.61 8.35
CA GLN A 295 13.49 -22.79 6.92
C GLN A 295 13.95 -24.21 6.56
N LEU A 296 14.53 -24.93 7.52
CA LEU A 296 14.95 -26.33 7.36
C LEU A 296 13.80 -27.35 7.52
N ARG A 297 12.60 -26.90 7.97
CA ARG A 297 11.50 -27.80 8.34
C ARG A 297 10.31 -27.80 7.38
N ASN A 298 10.35 -27.06 6.27
CA ASN A 298 9.20 -26.90 5.36
C ASN A 298 7.89 -26.48 6.09
N GLU A 299 7.99 -25.63 7.11
CA GLU A 299 6.80 -25.09 7.76
C GLU A 299 6.12 -24.08 6.82
N PRO A 300 4.79 -24.06 6.75
CA PRO A 300 4.07 -23.11 5.91
C PRO A 300 4.40 -21.67 6.31
N GLU A 301 4.52 -20.79 5.33
CA GLU A 301 4.67 -19.35 5.56
C GLU A 301 3.37 -18.81 6.15
N GLU A 302 3.46 -18.14 7.30
CA GLU A 302 2.31 -17.49 7.93
C GLU A 302 2.41 -15.96 7.77
N PRO A 303 1.29 -15.27 7.54
CA PRO A 303 1.25 -13.82 7.60
C PRO A 303 1.65 -13.27 8.97
N MET A 304 2.19 -12.07 9.00
CA MET A 304 2.44 -11.36 10.25
C MET A 304 1.11 -10.86 10.80
N ASP A 305 0.77 -11.30 12.00
CA ASP A 305 -0.43 -10.92 12.75
C ASP A 305 -0.21 -9.56 13.42
N ARG A 306 -0.17 -8.52 12.60
CA ARG A 306 0.01 -7.14 13.06
C ARG A 306 -0.30 -6.14 11.93
N ASP A 307 -1.11 -5.14 12.26
CA ASP A 307 -1.55 -4.10 11.32
C ASP A 307 -2.11 -4.73 10.02
N ASP A 308 -3.06 -5.66 10.18
CA ASP A 308 -3.61 -6.52 9.12
C ASP A 308 -5.15 -6.52 9.04
N HIS A 309 -5.80 -5.60 9.77
CA HIS A 309 -7.25 -5.57 9.89
C HIS A 309 -7.97 -5.28 8.57
N HIS A 310 -7.42 -4.40 7.74
CA HIS A 310 -7.91 -4.19 6.38
C HIS A 310 -7.60 -5.38 5.47
N MET A 311 -6.53 -6.12 5.75
CA MET A 311 -6.23 -7.34 5.01
C MET A 311 -7.27 -8.41 5.30
N ASP A 312 -7.64 -8.60 6.57
CA ASP A 312 -8.65 -9.57 6.97
C ASP A 312 -10.04 -9.23 6.36
N GLU A 313 -10.49 -7.95 6.43
CA GLU A 313 -11.76 -7.57 5.79
C GLU A 313 -11.71 -7.78 4.27
N TRP A 314 -10.57 -7.51 3.62
CA TRP A 314 -10.40 -7.75 2.19
C TRP A 314 -10.48 -9.23 1.85
N PHE A 315 -9.86 -10.10 2.67
CA PHE A 315 -9.99 -11.55 2.53
C PHE A 315 -11.44 -12.01 2.67
N TYR A 316 -12.20 -11.49 3.64
CA TYR A 316 -13.62 -11.82 3.78
C TYR A 316 -14.42 -11.42 2.54
N PHE A 317 -14.17 -10.23 2.01
CA PHE A 317 -14.80 -9.78 0.77
C PHE A 317 -14.45 -10.69 -0.41
N GLU A 318 -13.18 -10.93 -0.68
CA GLU A 318 -12.75 -11.72 -1.85
C GLU A 318 -13.13 -13.20 -1.74
N ALA A 319 -13.09 -13.79 -0.56
CA ALA A 319 -13.50 -15.18 -0.36
C ALA A 319 -15.01 -15.37 -0.46
N SER A 320 -15.80 -14.38 0.00
CA SER A 320 -17.27 -14.52 0.12
C SER A 320 -18.05 -13.98 -1.05
N ARG A 321 -17.51 -12.98 -1.81
CA ARG A 321 -18.28 -12.36 -2.90
C ARG A 321 -18.62 -13.38 -3.99
N PRO A 322 -19.82 -13.28 -4.59
CA PRO A 322 -20.17 -14.06 -5.77
C PRO A 322 -19.20 -13.71 -6.91
N LEU A 323 -18.73 -14.73 -7.61
CA LEU A 323 -17.98 -14.52 -8.85
C LEU A 323 -18.98 -14.02 -9.89
N SER A 324 -18.70 -12.85 -10.49
CA SER A 324 -19.45 -12.41 -11.65
C SER A 324 -19.25 -13.43 -12.75
N PRO A 325 -20.31 -13.87 -13.45
CA PRO A 325 -20.12 -14.63 -14.69
C PRO A 325 -19.25 -13.76 -15.61
N ILE A 326 -18.21 -14.35 -16.19
CA ILE A 326 -17.37 -13.69 -17.20
C ILE A 326 -18.30 -13.42 -18.40
N ILE A 327 -18.87 -12.24 -18.42
CA ILE A 327 -19.59 -11.77 -19.62
C ILE A 327 -18.48 -11.20 -20.49
N ASN A 328 -18.02 -12.00 -21.45
CA ASN A 328 -17.22 -11.53 -22.58
C ASN A 328 -18.10 -10.54 -23.41
N ARG A 329 -18.31 -9.36 -22.88
CA ARG A 329 -18.81 -8.24 -23.67
C ARG A 329 -17.59 -7.51 -24.16
N GLU A 330 -17.36 -7.57 -25.47
CA GLU A 330 -16.45 -6.62 -26.09
C GLU A 330 -16.81 -5.22 -25.58
N PRO A 331 -15.81 -4.42 -25.17
CA PRO A 331 -16.08 -3.07 -24.70
C PRO A 331 -16.92 -2.38 -25.77
N LYS A 332 -18.04 -1.78 -25.38
CA LYS A 332 -18.81 -0.92 -26.27
C LYS A 332 -17.92 0.25 -26.63
N VAL A 333 -17.13 0.07 -27.67
CA VAL A 333 -16.35 1.15 -28.25
C VAL A 333 -17.32 2.23 -28.63
N ASN A 334 -17.27 3.35 -27.96
CA ASN A 334 -18.07 4.51 -28.32
C ASN A 334 -17.55 5.01 -29.67
N ILE A 335 -18.18 4.51 -30.75
CA ILE A 335 -17.80 4.81 -32.14
C ILE A 335 -17.71 6.32 -32.36
N LEU A 336 -18.57 7.08 -31.67
CA LEU A 336 -18.57 8.55 -31.74
C LEU A 336 -17.27 9.15 -31.15
N GLU A 337 -16.81 8.61 -30.06
CA GLU A 337 -15.57 9.06 -29.39
C GLU A 337 -14.33 8.66 -30.21
N LEU A 338 -14.34 7.48 -30.79
CA LEU A 338 -13.30 7.02 -31.72
C LEU A 338 -13.24 7.88 -33.00
N LEU A 339 -14.39 8.26 -33.51
CA LEU A 339 -14.51 9.16 -34.69
C LEU A 339 -14.07 10.59 -34.33
N LEU A 340 -14.38 11.08 -33.10
CA LEU A 340 -13.92 12.37 -32.63
C LEU A 340 -12.40 12.38 -32.41
N LYS A 341 -11.82 11.34 -31.81
CA LYS A 341 -10.36 11.19 -31.67
C LYS A 341 -9.66 11.12 -33.03
N LYS A 342 -10.22 10.38 -34.01
CA LYS A 342 -9.68 10.35 -35.36
C LYS A 342 -9.82 11.71 -36.08
N ARG A 343 -10.89 12.46 -35.84
CA ARG A 343 -11.11 13.78 -36.44
C ARG A 343 -10.17 14.84 -35.85
N LEU A 344 -9.84 14.73 -34.55
CA LEU A 344 -8.87 15.60 -33.88
C LEU A 344 -7.41 15.25 -34.23
N ALA A 345 -7.14 14.00 -34.59
CA ALA A 345 -5.81 13.56 -35.06
C ALA A 345 -5.58 13.82 -36.56
N TYR A 346 -6.62 14.17 -37.35
CA TYR A 346 -6.49 14.52 -38.73
C TYR A 346 -5.97 15.96 -38.86
N ASN A 347 -4.72 16.09 -39.24
CA ASN A 347 -4.10 17.39 -39.56
C ASN A 347 -4.11 17.58 -41.06
N PRO A 348 -5.01 18.40 -41.65
CA PRO A 348 -5.15 18.57 -43.10
C PRO A 348 -3.97 19.31 -43.75
N LEU A 349 -2.95 19.71 -42.99
CA LEU A 349 -1.75 20.43 -43.50
C LEU A 349 -0.56 19.51 -43.81
N SER A 350 -0.67 18.20 -43.61
CA SER A 350 0.42 17.25 -43.95
C SER A 350 0.30 16.61 -45.32
N ASP A 351 -0.84 16.79 -46.03
CA ASP A 351 -1.06 16.25 -47.35
C ASP A 351 -0.95 17.32 -48.44
N THR A 352 0.12 18.11 -48.43
CA THR A 352 0.55 18.79 -49.65
C THR A 352 1.24 17.76 -50.53
N ILE A 353 0.44 17.17 -51.40
CA ILE A 353 0.89 16.38 -52.54
C ILE A 353 1.86 17.25 -53.35
N ASP A 354 3.06 16.76 -53.48
CA ASP A 354 4.10 17.27 -54.35
C ASP A 354 3.62 17.13 -55.80
N ALA A 355 2.94 18.18 -56.29
CA ALA A 355 2.52 18.29 -57.68
C ALA A 355 3.64 18.96 -58.50
N GLY A 356 4.70 18.20 -58.73
CA GLY A 356 5.86 18.67 -59.50
C GLY A 356 6.60 17.56 -60.18
N SER A 357 6.06 17.11 -61.33
CA SER A 357 6.86 16.67 -62.53
C SER A 357 6.04 15.77 -63.43
N CYS A 358 5.29 16.41 -64.30
CA CYS A 358 4.87 15.79 -65.57
C CYS A 358 4.71 16.90 -66.57
N TRP A 359 5.78 17.25 -67.24
CA TRP A 359 5.82 17.82 -68.60
C TRP A 359 7.28 18.01 -69.04
N SER A 360 7.82 17.03 -69.76
CA SER A 360 8.69 17.29 -70.93
C SER A 360 9.02 15.97 -71.66
N ASN A 361 8.54 15.94 -72.87
CA ASN A 361 8.86 15.10 -74.05
C ASN A 361 8.43 13.66 -74.03
#